data_033d8758b4baa38f70a0ee0c9097dae1
#
_entry.id   033d8758b4baa38f70a0ee0c9097dae1
#
_cell.length_a   1.000
_cell.length_b   1.000
_cell.length_c   1.000
_cell.angle_alpha   90.00
_cell.angle_beta   90.00
_cell.angle_gamma   90.00
#
_symmetry.space_group_name_H-M   'P 1'
#
loop_
_entity.id
_entity.type
_entity.pdbx_description
1 polymer ?
#
loop_
_entity_poly.entity_id
_entity_poly.type
_entity_poly.pdbx_seq_one_letter_code
_entity_poly.pdbx_strand_id
1 'polypeptide(L)'
;MKKPLTMTLATVLTATAWLLFAPMAHAADPAKSMRGADVNAADAAADPKAYVGKRPGTQPLVARTFSTQPPVIPHAVENFDEITLEENQCLSCHGVDVYKKKNAPVIGDSHLLDRDGKKLATSSAARHNCVQCHVPQVDAPPLVENAFKGDVVPAKKK
;
A
#
# COMPACT_ATOMS: atom_id res chain seq x y z
N MET A 1 36.46 1.32 -80.38
CA MET A 1 35.96 2.25 -79.34
C MET A 1 36.06 1.55 -78.02
N LYS A 2 37.11 1.89 -77.22
CA LYS A 2 37.31 1.32 -75.87
C LYS A 2 36.66 2.24 -74.82
N LYS A 3 35.56 1.81 -74.22
CA LYS A 3 34.91 2.53 -73.14
C LYS A 3 35.83 2.46 -71.89
N PRO A 4 35.99 3.53 -71.14
CA PRO A 4 36.91 3.55 -70.01
C PRO A 4 36.38 2.73 -68.83
N LEU A 5 37.19 1.81 -68.41
CA LEU A 5 36.99 0.92 -67.24
C LEU A 5 36.95 1.70 -65.89
N THR A 6 37.19 2.99 -65.93
CA THR A 6 37.28 3.89 -64.76
C THR A 6 35.96 4.30 -64.17
N MET A 7 34.83 4.24 -64.95
CA MET A 7 33.50 4.63 -64.43
C MET A 7 32.85 3.59 -63.51
N THR A 8 33.19 2.32 -63.68
CA THR A 8 32.62 1.24 -62.86
C THR A 8 33.26 1.11 -61.48
N LEU A 9 34.51 1.52 -61.33
CA LEU A 9 35.21 1.44 -60.03
C LEU A 9 34.75 2.53 -59.06
N ALA A 10 34.40 3.73 -59.54
CA ALA A 10 33.96 4.84 -58.73
C ALA A 10 32.54 4.63 -58.13
N THR A 11 31.67 3.98 -58.87
CA THR A 11 30.29 3.68 -58.38
C THR A 11 30.25 2.56 -57.34
N VAL A 12 31.16 1.60 -57.40
CA VAL A 12 31.24 0.52 -56.40
C VAL A 12 31.84 1.03 -55.08
N LEU A 13 32.84 1.94 -55.13
CA LEU A 13 33.45 2.54 -53.94
C LEU A 13 32.49 3.48 -53.20
N THR A 14 31.58 4.17 -53.85
CA THR A 14 30.59 5.05 -53.22
C THR A 14 29.46 4.25 -52.56
N ALA A 15 29.04 3.12 -53.11
CA ALA A 15 28.02 2.27 -52.56
C ALA A 15 28.50 1.55 -51.27
N THR A 16 29.77 1.15 -51.20
CA THR A 16 30.34 0.50 -50.00
C THR A 16 30.60 1.49 -48.86
N ALA A 17 30.89 2.75 -49.17
CA ALA A 17 31.08 3.78 -48.14
C ALA A 17 29.80 4.12 -47.39
N TRP A 18 28.63 4.06 -48.05
CA TRP A 18 27.33 4.30 -47.41
C TRP A 18 26.89 3.18 -46.46
N LEU A 19 27.32 1.96 -46.69
CA LEU A 19 27.02 0.82 -45.78
C LEU A 19 27.81 0.87 -44.47
N LEU A 20 28.95 1.54 -44.45
CA LEU A 20 29.80 1.67 -43.24
C LEU A 20 29.36 2.80 -42.32
N PHE A 21 28.51 3.72 -42.78
CA PHE A 21 27.97 4.83 -41.99
C PHE A 21 26.47 4.70 -41.68
N ALA A 22 25.91 3.50 -41.82
CA ALA A 22 24.53 3.28 -41.35
C ALA A 22 24.48 3.58 -39.86
N PRO A 23 23.66 4.54 -39.38
CA PRO A 23 23.52 4.78 -37.95
C PRO A 23 23.06 3.49 -37.29
N MET A 24 23.84 2.99 -36.33
CA MET A 24 23.37 1.92 -35.48
C MET A 24 22.12 2.44 -34.76
N ALA A 25 20.95 2.02 -35.21
CA ALA A 25 19.74 2.26 -34.46
C ALA A 25 19.86 1.53 -33.12
N HIS A 26 20.23 2.25 -32.09
CA HIS A 26 20.12 1.73 -30.73
C HIS A 26 18.64 1.52 -30.47
N ALA A 27 18.23 0.28 -30.31
CA ALA A 27 16.91 -0.01 -29.79
C ALA A 27 16.85 0.66 -28.40
N ALA A 28 15.93 1.59 -28.22
CA ALA A 28 15.69 2.15 -26.92
C ALA A 28 15.32 1.00 -25.96
N ASP A 29 15.83 1.05 -24.74
CA ASP A 29 15.43 0.08 -23.74
C ASP A 29 13.90 0.01 -23.65
N PRO A 30 13.31 -1.18 -23.58
CA PRO A 30 11.88 -1.31 -23.50
C PRO A 30 11.33 -0.54 -22.30
N ALA A 31 10.29 0.22 -22.52
CA ALA A 31 9.62 0.97 -21.46
C ALA A 31 9.14 0.00 -20.38
N LYS A 32 9.44 0.31 -19.14
CA LYS A 32 9.04 -0.50 -17.99
C LYS A 32 7.96 0.22 -17.20
N SER A 33 7.02 -0.54 -16.70
CA SER A 33 6.04 -0.07 -15.71
C SER A 33 6.74 0.26 -14.38
N MET A 34 6.07 0.95 -13.48
CA MET A 34 6.58 1.21 -12.12
C MET A 34 6.88 -0.09 -11.32
N ARG A 35 6.33 -1.21 -11.76
CA ARG A 35 6.62 -2.54 -11.20
C ARG A 35 7.84 -3.21 -11.83
N GLY A 36 8.52 -2.54 -12.76
CA GLY A 36 9.69 -3.07 -13.47
C GLY A 36 9.37 -4.05 -14.60
N ALA A 37 8.10 -4.37 -14.86
CA ALA A 37 7.68 -5.20 -15.97
C ALA A 37 7.63 -4.41 -17.28
N ASP A 38 7.81 -5.10 -18.42
CA ASP A 38 7.58 -4.52 -19.74
C ASP A 38 6.13 -4.01 -19.84
N VAL A 39 5.93 -2.82 -20.40
CA VAL A 39 4.58 -2.24 -20.55
C VAL A 39 3.68 -3.04 -21.51
N ASN A 40 4.26 -3.84 -22.37
CA ASN A 40 3.54 -4.74 -23.28
C ASN A 40 3.30 -6.14 -22.69
N ALA A 41 3.89 -6.44 -21.52
CA ALA A 41 3.63 -7.70 -20.85
C ALA A 41 2.20 -7.71 -20.30
N ALA A 42 1.53 -8.83 -20.42
CA ALA A 42 0.23 -9.00 -19.77
C ALA A 42 0.37 -8.76 -18.27
N ASP A 43 -0.59 -8.05 -17.67
CA ASP A 43 -0.63 -7.85 -16.24
C ASP A 43 -0.70 -9.22 -15.54
N ALA A 44 0.31 -9.51 -14.73
CA ALA A 44 0.22 -10.64 -13.83
C ALA A 44 -0.82 -10.31 -12.76
N ALA A 45 -1.76 -11.22 -12.53
CA ALA A 45 -2.65 -11.10 -11.39
C ALA A 45 -1.78 -10.99 -10.12
N ALA A 46 -2.06 -9.96 -9.30
CA ALA A 46 -1.39 -9.83 -8.03
C ALA A 46 -1.70 -11.07 -7.18
N ASP A 47 -0.69 -11.64 -6.54
CA ASP A 47 -0.90 -12.71 -5.58
C ASP A 47 -1.93 -12.25 -4.54
N PRO A 48 -3.04 -12.97 -4.35
CA PRO A 48 -3.99 -12.62 -3.33
C PRO A 48 -3.30 -12.73 -1.97
N LYS A 49 -3.11 -11.58 -1.32
CA LYS A 49 -2.59 -11.51 0.04
C LYS A 49 -3.75 -11.58 1.01
N ALA A 50 -3.93 -12.73 1.64
CA ALA A 50 -4.87 -12.84 2.75
C ALA A 50 -4.30 -12.09 3.97
N TYR A 51 -5.18 -11.42 4.71
CA TYR A 51 -4.80 -10.91 6.02
C TYR A 51 -4.56 -12.10 6.97
N VAL A 52 -3.35 -12.18 7.49
CA VAL A 52 -2.94 -13.21 8.44
C VAL A 52 -2.66 -12.53 9.77
N GLY A 53 -3.72 -12.18 10.49
CA GLY A 53 -3.59 -11.64 11.84
C GLY A 53 -3.26 -12.76 12.84
N LYS A 54 -2.42 -12.44 13.82
CA LYS A 54 -2.17 -13.31 14.97
C LYS A 54 -3.20 -13.05 16.07
N ARG A 55 -3.15 -13.87 17.11
CA ARG A 55 -3.98 -13.70 18.28
C ARG A 55 -3.89 -12.27 18.85
N PRO A 56 -4.99 -11.66 19.30
CA PRO A 56 -4.98 -10.36 19.93
C PRO A 56 -3.95 -10.26 21.07
N GLY A 57 -3.25 -9.15 21.15
CA GLY A 57 -2.23 -8.89 22.16
C GLY A 57 -0.84 -9.48 21.92
N THR A 58 -0.64 -10.27 20.86
CA THR A 58 0.65 -10.90 20.54
C THR A 58 1.47 -10.14 19.50
N GLN A 59 0.89 -9.16 18.84
CA GLN A 59 1.56 -8.38 17.80
C GLN A 59 1.90 -6.96 18.28
N PRO A 60 2.97 -6.35 17.75
CA PRO A 60 3.24 -4.95 17.98
C PRO A 60 2.15 -4.08 17.36
N LEU A 61 1.96 -2.90 17.93
CA LEU A 61 1.10 -1.89 17.32
C LEU A 61 1.74 -1.35 16.03
N VAL A 62 0.96 -1.13 15.01
CA VAL A 62 1.42 -0.50 13.77
C VAL A 62 1.52 1.00 13.99
N ALA A 63 2.64 1.60 13.55
CA ALA A 63 2.84 3.05 13.64
C ALA A 63 1.83 3.78 12.75
N ARG A 64 1.39 4.95 13.21
CA ARG A 64 0.54 5.84 12.42
C ARG A 64 1.38 6.87 11.70
N THR A 65 0.96 7.25 10.50
CA THR A 65 1.58 8.35 9.73
C THR A 65 1.14 9.72 10.24
N PHE A 66 -0.09 9.81 10.80
CA PHE A 66 -0.67 11.04 11.34
C PHE A 66 -1.22 10.82 12.74
N SER A 67 -1.22 11.86 13.55
CA SER A 67 -1.79 11.83 14.91
C SER A 67 -3.28 11.50 14.92
N THR A 68 -4.01 11.94 13.91
CA THR A 68 -5.45 11.72 13.76
C THR A 68 -5.82 10.48 12.97
N GLN A 69 -4.85 9.74 12.43
CA GLN A 69 -5.10 8.52 11.68
C GLN A 69 -5.69 7.45 12.61
N PRO A 70 -6.80 6.80 12.22
CA PRO A 70 -7.27 5.62 12.90
C PRO A 70 -6.19 4.53 12.90
N PRO A 71 -5.80 3.95 14.04
CA PRO A 71 -4.86 2.83 14.04
C PRO A 71 -5.40 1.66 13.23
N VAL A 72 -4.54 1.02 12.44
CA VAL A 72 -4.89 -0.24 11.78
C VAL A 72 -4.93 -1.38 12.82
N ILE A 73 -5.70 -2.42 12.52
CA ILE A 73 -5.86 -3.57 13.41
C ILE A 73 -4.70 -4.55 13.16
N PRO A 74 -3.80 -4.78 14.12
CA PRO A 74 -2.65 -5.65 13.93
C PRO A 74 -2.93 -7.13 14.24
N HIS A 75 -4.12 -7.47 14.73
CA HIS A 75 -4.48 -8.82 15.13
C HIS A 75 -5.63 -9.39 14.27
N ALA A 76 -5.79 -10.69 14.30
CA ALA A 76 -6.93 -11.36 13.67
C ALA A 76 -8.26 -10.84 14.27
N VAL A 77 -9.26 -10.72 13.42
CA VAL A 77 -10.59 -10.25 13.80
C VAL A 77 -11.67 -11.32 13.62
N GLU A 78 -11.36 -12.43 12.96
CA GLU A 78 -12.30 -13.52 12.76
C GLU A 78 -12.90 -13.96 14.10
N ASN A 79 -14.21 -14.04 14.16
CA ASN A 79 -15.01 -14.32 15.35
C ASN A 79 -15.06 -13.20 16.42
N PHE A 80 -14.59 -11.99 16.10
CA PHE A 80 -14.61 -10.82 17.00
C PHE A 80 -15.03 -9.54 16.28
N ASP A 81 -15.58 -9.63 15.10
CA ASP A 81 -15.89 -8.51 14.22
C ASP A 81 -17.40 -8.23 14.09
N GLU A 82 -18.23 -8.95 14.83
CA GLU A 82 -19.66 -8.70 14.81
C GLU A 82 -19.99 -7.36 15.46
N ILE A 83 -20.68 -6.53 14.68
CA ILE A 83 -21.19 -5.22 15.11
C ILE A 83 -22.63 -5.12 14.65
N THR A 84 -23.55 -5.16 15.60
CA THR A 84 -24.99 -4.93 15.41
C THR A 84 -25.41 -3.62 16.08
N LEU A 85 -26.68 -3.30 16.10
CA LEU A 85 -27.18 -2.16 16.86
C LEU A 85 -27.06 -2.35 18.36
N GLU A 86 -27.14 -3.59 18.82
CA GLU A 86 -27.16 -3.99 20.23
C GLU A 86 -25.80 -4.42 20.73
N GLU A 87 -24.97 -4.99 19.86
CA GLU A 87 -23.70 -5.57 20.24
C GLU A 87 -22.54 -4.99 19.39
N ASN A 88 -21.43 -4.79 20.04
CA ASN A 88 -20.17 -4.45 19.39
C ASN A 88 -19.03 -5.23 20.04
N GLN A 89 -18.60 -6.30 19.38
CA GLN A 89 -17.58 -7.20 19.90
C GLN A 89 -16.20 -6.53 20.08
N CYS A 90 -15.89 -5.50 19.31
CA CYS A 90 -14.66 -4.73 19.50
C CYS A 90 -14.62 -4.09 20.90
N LEU A 91 -15.75 -3.57 21.37
CA LEU A 91 -15.88 -2.94 22.69
C LEU A 91 -15.78 -3.94 23.84
N SER A 92 -15.98 -5.23 23.59
CA SER A 92 -15.79 -6.28 24.61
C SER A 92 -14.34 -6.38 25.11
N CYS A 93 -13.40 -5.84 24.33
CA CYS A 93 -11.98 -5.74 24.72
C CYS A 93 -11.49 -4.29 24.80
N HIS A 94 -11.96 -3.40 23.93
CA HIS A 94 -11.48 -2.02 23.80
C HIS A 94 -12.32 -0.99 24.56
N GLY A 95 -13.42 -1.40 25.17
CA GLY A 95 -14.31 -0.53 25.96
C GLY A 95 -13.64 0.07 27.18
N VAL A 96 -14.11 1.26 27.60
CA VAL A 96 -13.53 2.03 28.72
C VAL A 96 -13.57 1.32 30.06
N ASP A 97 -14.47 0.38 30.23
CA ASP A 97 -14.71 -0.41 31.45
C ASP A 97 -13.95 -1.73 31.49
N VAL A 98 -13.53 -2.26 30.34
CA VAL A 98 -12.96 -3.61 30.23
C VAL A 98 -11.51 -3.65 29.74
N TYR A 99 -11.03 -2.61 29.06
CA TYR A 99 -9.73 -2.63 28.36
C TYR A 99 -8.53 -3.03 29.24
N LYS A 100 -8.52 -2.59 30.51
CA LYS A 100 -7.46 -2.95 31.45
C LYS A 100 -7.45 -4.44 31.72
N LYS A 101 -8.62 -5.02 32.01
CA LYS A 101 -8.77 -6.45 32.28
C LYS A 101 -8.42 -7.29 31.04
N LYS A 102 -8.68 -6.78 29.87
CA LYS A 102 -8.40 -7.44 28.59
C LYS A 102 -6.98 -7.16 28.06
N ASN A 103 -6.23 -6.27 28.73
CA ASN A 103 -4.91 -5.82 28.29
C ASN A 103 -4.94 -5.30 26.85
N ALA A 104 -6.00 -4.61 26.46
CA ALA A 104 -6.23 -4.02 25.17
C ALA A 104 -6.02 -2.50 25.19
N PRO A 105 -5.68 -1.85 24.08
CA PRO A 105 -5.76 -0.40 23.97
C PRO A 105 -7.20 0.07 24.15
N VAL A 106 -7.42 1.12 24.94
CA VAL A 106 -8.74 1.73 25.08
C VAL A 106 -9.10 2.56 23.84
N ILE A 107 -10.38 2.67 23.53
CA ILE A 107 -10.88 3.62 22.53
C ILE A 107 -10.44 5.05 22.87
N GLY A 108 -10.09 5.85 21.84
CA GLY A 108 -9.63 7.22 22.05
C GLY A 108 -10.74 8.16 22.51
N ASP A 109 -10.38 9.28 23.12
CA ASP A 109 -11.35 10.29 23.61
C ASP A 109 -12.31 10.80 22.54
N SER A 110 -11.86 10.87 21.28
CA SER A 110 -12.70 11.25 20.14
C SER A 110 -13.89 10.31 19.90
N HIS A 111 -13.85 9.08 20.42
CA HIS A 111 -14.95 8.12 20.33
C HIS A 111 -15.99 8.33 21.41
N LEU A 112 -15.65 9.08 22.45
CA LEU A 112 -16.50 9.38 23.58
C LEU A 112 -17.22 10.74 23.46
N LEU A 113 -17.12 11.38 22.30
CA LEU A 113 -17.78 12.67 22.05
C LEU A 113 -19.02 12.45 21.17
N ASP A 114 -20.13 13.03 21.57
CA ASP A 114 -21.32 13.12 20.72
C ASP A 114 -21.12 14.20 19.62
N ARG A 115 -22.18 14.42 18.85
CA ARG A 115 -22.15 15.38 17.73
C ARG A 115 -21.98 16.83 18.20
N ASP A 116 -22.38 17.15 19.42
CA ASP A 116 -22.28 18.47 20.04
C ASP A 116 -21.00 18.64 20.87
N GLY A 117 -20.12 17.63 20.84
CA GLY A 117 -18.85 17.64 21.60
C GLY A 117 -19.01 17.29 23.09
N LYS A 118 -20.17 16.86 23.51
CA LYS A 118 -20.40 16.43 24.90
C LYS A 118 -19.75 15.05 25.12
N LYS A 119 -19.04 14.91 26.23
CA LYS A 119 -18.42 13.65 26.60
C LYS A 119 -19.44 12.64 27.13
N LEU A 120 -19.39 11.45 26.56
CA LEU A 120 -20.21 10.30 26.89
C LEU A 120 -19.41 9.31 27.74
N ALA A 121 -20.12 8.43 28.47
CA ALA A 121 -19.52 7.36 29.25
C ALA A 121 -19.02 6.18 28.38
N THR A 122 -19.64 6.00 27.21
CA THR A 122 -19.34 4.93 26.26
C THR A 122 -19.13 5.50 24.86
N SER A 123 -18.81 4.65 23.89
CA SER A 123 -18.67 5.07 22.49
C SER A 123 -19.94 5.75 21.98
N SER A 124 -19.79 6.87 21.27
CA SER A 124 -20.90 7.55 20.64
C SER A 124 -21.44 6.72 19.47
N ALA A 125 -22.74 6.88 19.18
CA ALA A 125 -23.38 6.20 18.05
C ALA A 125 -22.70 6.49 16.70
N ALA A 126 -22.14 7.67 16.53
CA ALA A 126 -21.37 8.04 15.32
C ALA A 126 -20.04 7.28 15.18
N ARG A 127 -19.59 6.60 16.23
CA ARG A 127 -18.36 5.80 16.28
C ARG A 127 -18.61 4.32 16.61
N HIS A 128 -19.85 3.87 16.44
CA HIS A 128 -20.25 2.51 16.77
C HIS A 128 -19.67 1.48 15.79
N ASN A 129 -19.64 1.79 14.51
CA ASN A 129 -19.10 0.88 13.50
C ASN A 129 -17.57 1.06 13.34
N CYS A 130 -16.81 0.31 14.11
CA CYS A 130 -15.36 0.42 14.21
C CYS A 130 -14.64 0.14 12.89
N VAL A 131 -15.11 -0.86 12.12
CA VAL A 131 -14.45 -1.32 10.89
C VAL A 131 -14.60 -0.36 9.71
N GLN A 132 -15.42 0.69 9.83
CA GLN A 132 -15.45 1.77 8.84
C GLN A 132 -14.17 2.62 8.82
N CYS A 133 -13.46 2.67 9.93
CA CYS A 133 -12.24 3.47 10.08
C CYS A 133 -11.03 2.62 10.46
N HIS A 134 -11.23 1.53 11.19
CA HIS A 134 -10.16 0.62 11.59
C HIS A 134 -10.21 -0.63 10.73
N VAL A 135 -9.12 -0.90 10.02
CA VAL A 135 -9.04 -2.03 9.09
C VAL A 135 -7.91 -2.97 9.49
N PRO A 136 -8.06 -4.27 9.25
CA PRO A 136 -6.97 -5.22 9.38
C PRO A 136 -5.82 -4.88 8.43
N GLN A 137 -4.59 -5.03 8.92
CA GLN A 137 -3.40 -4.83 8.09
C GLN A 137 -3.08 -6.11 7.33
N VAL A 138 -3.00 -6.01 6.01
CA VAL A 138 -2.48 -7.09 5.18
C VAL A 138 -0.95 -7.09 5.27
N ASP A 139 -0.37 -8.25 5.53
CA ASP A 139 1.09 -8.44 5.49
C ASP A 139 1.56 -8.56 4.04
N ALA A 140 1.67 -7.41 3.38
CA ALA A 140 2.17 -7.30 2.02
C ALA A 140 3.15 -6.14 1.94
N PRO A 141 4.29 -6.32 1.25
CA PRO A 141 5.20 -5.22 1.01
C PRO A 141 4.51 -4.15 0.13
N PRO A 142 4.80 -2.87 0.34
CA PRO A 142 4.29 -1.83 -0.54
C PRO A 142 4.81 -2.03 -1.96
N LEU A 143 3.95 -1.79 -2.96
CA LEU A 143 4.35 -1.86 -4.37
C LEU A 143 5.32 -0.72 -4.76
N VAL A 144 5.20 0.39 -4.07
CA VAL A 144 6.04 1.59 -4.27
C VAL A 144 6.42 2.10 -2.88
N GLU A 145 7.67 2.52 -2.73
CA GLU A 145 8.11 3.12 -1.49
C GLU A 145 7.31 4.39 -1.18
N ASN A 146 6.77 4.47 0.03
CA ASN A 146 6.06 5.66 0.48
C ASN A 146 7.06 6.71 0.95
N ALA A 147 7.33 7.69 0.09
CA ALA A 147 8.20 8.83 0.41
C ALA A 147 7.48 9.94 1.21
N PHE A 148 6.18 9.82 1.47
CA PHE A 148 5.42 10.80 2.22
C PHE A 148 5.84 10.79 3.70
N LYS A 149 6.27 11.95 4.15
CA LYS A 149 6.65 12.20 5.56
C LYS A 149 5.51 12.97 6.22
N GLY A 150 4.58 12.26 6.79
CA GLY A 150 3.52 12.88 7.57
C GLY A 150 3.97 13.22 8.99
N ASP A 151 3.00 13.54 9.82
CA ASP A 151 3.16 13.70 11.26
C ASP A 151 3.28 12.31 11.91
N VAL A 152 4.49 11.74 11.86
CA VAL A 152 4.73 10.35 12.27
C VAL A 152 4.52 10.19 13.76
N VAL A 153 3.53 9.38 14.12
CA VAL A 153 3.28 9.00 15.51
C VAL A 153 3.88 7.62 15.79
N PRO A 154 4.95 7.53 16.58
CA PRO A 154 5.53 6.25 16.92
C PRO A 154 4.50 5.34 17.61
N ALA A 155 4.55 4.05 17.33
CA ALA A 155 3.75 3.08 18.06
C ALA A 155 4.13 3.13 19.54
N LYS A 156 3.13 3.26 20.41
CA LYS A 156 3.38 3.20 21.86
C LYS A 156 3.89 1.79 22.20
N LYS A 157 5.08 1.71 22.79
CA LYS A 157 5.54 0.45 23.40
C LYS A 157 4.56 0.09 24.52
N LYS A 158 4.13 -1.17 24.56
CA LYS A 158 3.42 -1.73 25.69
C LYS A 158 4.32 -1.79 26.91
#